data_04b7db14f13093716884a719b85a16c3
#
_entry.id   04b7db14f13093716884a719b85a16c3
#
_cell.length_a   1.000
_cell.length_b   1.000
_cell.length_c   1.000
_cell.angle_alpha   90.00
_cell.angle_beta   90.00
_cell.angle_gamma   90.00
#
_symmetry.space_group_name_H-M   'P 1'
#
loop_
_entity.id
_entity.type
_entity.pdbx_description
1 polymer ?
#
loop_
_entity_poly.entity_id
_entity_poly.type
_entity_poly.pdbx_seq_one_letter_code
_entity_poly.pdbx_strand_id
1 'polypeptide(L)' 'MKQTKQYLGDGVYVEPDNCGGIVLTTSNGVRSTNTIYLDDMTMSYLIQYYDRCVKLIEKEF' A
#
# COMPACT_ATOMS: atom_id res chain seq x y z
N MET A 1 -15.57 9.88 -10.14
CA MET A 1 -15.60 8.41 -10.18
C MET A 1 -14.93 7.85 -8.95
N LYS A 2 -15.56 6.90 -8.30
CA LYS A 2 -15.01 6.31 -7.10
C LYS A 2 -13.93 5.30 -7.44
N GLN A 3 -12.83 5.36 -6.72
CA GLN A 3 -11.84 4.29 -6.79
C GLN A 3 -12.31 3.15 -5.92
N THR A 4 -12.11 1.97 -6.40
CA THR A 4 -12.55 0.78 -5.69
C THR A 4 -11.33 0.06 -5.10
N LYS A 5 -11.62 -0.82 -4.18
CA LYS A 5 -10.62 -1.68 -3.56
C LYS A 5 -9.91 -2.49 -4.64
N GLN A 6 -8.60 -2.56 -4.55
CA GLN A 6 -7.79 -3.27 -5.53
C GLN A 6 -6.92 -4.31 -4.82
N TYR A 7 -6.83 -5.48 -5.41
CA TYR A 7 -5.98 -6.54 -4.89
C TYR A 7 -4.53 -6.30 -5.34
N LEU A 8 -3.61 -6.33 -4.39
CA LEU A 8 -2.19 -6.11 -4.69
C LEU A 8 -1.41 -7.41 -4.80
N GLY A 9 -1.88 -8.47 -4.17
CA GLY A 9 -1.18 -9.73 -4.11
C GLY A 9 -0.91 -10.15 -2.68
N ASP A 10 -0.63 -11.41 -2.48
CA ASP A 10 -0.28 -11.97 -1.16
C ASP A 10 -1.33 -11.66 -0.10
N GLY A 11 -2.59 -11.59 -0.52
CA GLY A 11 -3.67 -11.33 0.42
C GLY A 11 -3.82 -9.89 0.83
N VAL A 12 -3.17 -8.96 0.12
CA VAL A 12 -3.21 -7.53 0.46
C VAL A 12 -4.10 -6.78 -0.52
N TYR A 13 -4.97 -5.92 0.03
CA TYR A 13 -5.84 -5.06 -0.73
C TYR A 13 -5.55 -3.60 -0.38
N VAL A 14 -5.86 -2.71 -1.29
CA VAL A 14 -5.69 -1.28 -1.08
C VAL A 14 -6.94 -0.55 -1.52
N GLU A 15 -7.31 0.50 -0.79
CA GLU A 15 -8.40 1.38 -1.19
C GLU A 15 -8.14 2.78 -0.63
N PRO A 16 -8.75 3.81 -1.22
CA PRO A 16 -8.57 5.17 -0.69
C PRO A 16 -9.35 5.33 0.61
N ASP A 17 -8.82 6.15 1.52
CA ASP A 17 -9.49 6.40 2.78
C ASP A 17 -10.40 7.64 2.73
N ASN A 18 -10.47 8.30 1.57
CA ASN A 18 -11.27 9.49 1.32
C ASN A 18 -10.77 10.74 2.05
N CYS A 19 -9.56 10.66 2.59
CA CYS A 19 -8.93 11.80 3.28
C CYS A 19 -7.53 12.07 2.76
N GLY A 20 -7.24 11.60 1.56
CA GLY A 20 -5.94 11.81 0.94
C GLY A 20 -4.94 10.70 1.17
N GLY A 21 -5.29 9.71 1.97
CA GLY A 21 -4.43 8.57 2.23
C GLY A 21 -4.99 7.29 1.65
N ILE A 22 -4.43 6.18 2.08
CA ILE A 22 -4.91 4.87 1.64
C ILE A 22 -5.08 3.94 2.83
N VAL A 23 -5.86 2.90 2.63
CA VAL A 23 -6.06 1.84 3.61
C VAL A 23 -5.58 0.54 2.98
N LEU A 24 -4.67 -0.14 3.67
CA LEU A 24 -4.23 -1.46 3.28
C LEU A 24 -4.90 -2.48 4.19
N THR A 25 -5.46 -3.52 3.59
CA THR A 25 -6.05 -4.60 4.37
C THR A 25 -5.47 -5.92 3.94
N THR A 26 -5.34 -6.83 4.88
CA THR A 26 -4.93 -8.20 4.58
C THR A 26 -6.13 -9.10 4.74
N SER A 27 -6.13 -10.21 4.01
CA SER A 27 -7.25 -11.12 4.04
C SER A 27 -6.73 -12.55 3.96
N ASN A 28 -7.37 -13.44 4.70
CA ASN A 28 -7.06 -14.86 4.64
C ASN A 28 -7.98 -15.62 3.66
N GLY A 29 -8.72 -14.86 2.83
CA GLY A 29 -9.67 -15.46 1.90
C GLY A 29 -11.08 -15.56 2.44
N VAL A 30 -11.26 -15.37 3.74
CA VAL A 30 -12.57 -15.42 4.39
C VAL A 30 -12.95 -14.04 4.91
N ARG A 31 -12.03 -13.35 5.55
CA ARG A 31 -12.26 -12.01 6.07
C ARG A 31 -10.94 -11.26 6.22
N SER A 32 -11.05 -9.96 6.43
CA SER A 32 -9.87 -9.13 6.69
C SER A 32 -9.26 -9.51 8.03
N THR A 33 -7.93 -9.62 8.04
CA THR A 33 -7.20 -9.98 9.25
C THR A 33 -6.51 -8.78 9.89
N ASN A 34 -6.06 -7.81 9.09
CA ASN A 34 -5.40 -6.62 9.59
C ASN A 34 -5.75 -5.43 8.70
N THR A 35 -5.65 -4.24 9.29
CA THR A 35 -5.91 -3.00 8.57
C THR A 35 -4.84 -1.98 8.93
N ILE A 36 -4.28 -1.33 7.93
CA ILE A 36 -3.23 -0.32 8.10
C ILE A 36 -3.68 0.94 7.39
N TYR A 37 -3.66 2.07 8.12
CA TYR A 37 -4.02 3.37 7.57
C TYR A 37 -2.76 4.17 7.32
N LEU A 38 -2.61 4.65 6.09
CA LEU A 38 -1.47 5.47 5.70
C LEU A 38 -2.01 6.81 5.21
N ASP A 39 -1.70 7.88 5.95
CA ASP A 39 -2.07 9.21 5.47
C ASP A 39 -1.11 9.62 4.34
N ASP A 40 -1.36 10.79 3.76
CA ASP A 40 -0.60 11.22 2.60
C ASP A 40 0.88 11.40 2.91
N MET A 41 1.22 11.89 4.09
CA MET A 41 2.62 12.07 4.47
C MET A 41 3.30 10.73 4.73
N THR A 42 2.64 9.84 5.45
CA THR A 42 3.18 8.51 5.71
C THR A 42 3.36 7.74 4.42
N MET A 43 2.40 7.88 3.50
CA MET A 43 2.50 7.23 2.20
C MET A 43 3.68 7.78 1.41
N SER A 44 3.93 9.07 1.51
CA SER A 44 5.08 9.70 0.85
C SER A 44 6.39 9.09 1.34
N TYR A 45 6.52 8.87 2.64
CA TYR A 45 7.71 8.24 3.20
C TYR A 45 7.88 6.80 2.71
N LEU A 46 6.78 6.08 2.61
CA LEU A 46 6.82 4.72 2.11
C LEU A 46 7.30 4.68 0.66
N ILE A 47 6.80 5.59 -0.16
CA ILE A 47 7.21 5.69 -1.55
C ILE A 47 8.70 6.00 -1.65
N GLN A 48 9.19 6.92 -0.83
CA GLN A 48 10.60 7.26 -0.80
C GLN A 48 11.47 6.07 -0.42
N TYR A 49 11.02 5.30 0.56
CA TYR A 49 11.74 4.13 0.98
C TYR A 49 11.81 3.08 -0.13
N TYR A 50 10.68 2.84 -0.76
CA TYR A 50 10.63 1.89 -1.87
C TYR A 50 11.53 2.33 -3.01
N ASP A 51 11.50 3.61 -3.32
CA ASP A 51 12.33 4.17 -4.40
C ASP A 51 13.82 3.94 -4.12
N ARG A 52 14.25 4.11 -2.87
CA ARG A 52 15.64 3.84 -2.51
C ARG A 52 15.99 2.36 -2.65
N CYS A 53 15.08 1.48 -2.28
CA CYS A 53 15.30 0.05 -2.43
C CYS A 53 15.49 -0.33 -3.89
N VAL A 54 14.67 0.22 -4.76
CA VAL A 54 14.77 -0.05 -6.19
C VAL A 54 16.10 0.45 -6.74
N LYS A 55 16.52 1.65 -6.34
CA LYS A 55 17.78 2.20 -6.80
C LYS A 55 18.98 1.40 -6.33
N LEU A 56 18.93 0.87 -5.12
CA LEU A 56 20.00 0.02 -4.61
C LEU A 56 20.11 -1.26 -5.42
N ILE A 57 19.00 -1.85 -5.76
CA ILE A 57 18.99 -3.07 -6.58
C ILE A 57 19.56 -2.77 -7.96
N GLU A 58 19.19 -1.66 -8.56
CA GLU A 58 19.71 -1.27 -9.86
C GLU A 58 21.20 -1.04 -9.84
N LYS A 59 21.74 -0.52 -8.74
CA LYS A 59 23.16 -0.27 -8.62
C LYS A 59 24.00 -1.55 -8.55
N GLU A 60 23.41 -2.61 -8.05
CA GLU A 60 24.11 -3.89 -7.92
C GLU A 60 24.15 -4.66 -9.22
N PHE A 61 23.39 -4.24 -10.18
CA PHE A 61 23.38 -4.85 -11.49
C PHE A 61 24.00 -3.91 -12.52
#